data_7cd1df9b26b665fce2cefadf2a5666d9
#
_entry.id   7cd1df9b26b665fce2cefadf2a5666d9
#
_cell.length_a   1.000
_cell.length_b   1.000
_cell.length_c   1.000
_cell.angle_alpha   90.00
_cell.angle_beta   90.00
_cell.angle_gamma   90.00
#
_symmetry.space_group_name_H-M   'P 1'
#
loop_
_entity.id
_entity.type
_entity.pdbx_description
1 polymer ?
#
loop_
_entity_poly.entity_id
_entity_poly.type
_entity_poly.pdbx_seq_one_letter_code
_entity_poly.pdbx_strand_id
1 'polypeptide(L)'
;LISKAGGTVETVNLQGLSLLGKIRKVVSGSDIPRPDLFISAGHATHIPLICARHHFKTRAILCMKPTLPCSFFDLCLIPRHDLDSGRDYTDTNIFPTQGALHPMRPDTSVPKDTTLILIGGPSKDFDWDDESMLNQLASISIHTPGDLVLTTSRRTPDGFAEKIRTAVPELTVVPVEETRPGWVARHLAHASAAWVSQDSVSMVYEALGSGAPVGILSVPRRHGSRKSRILSGLETLEKEGMVTGYSDWKKQNFRLTAPGSPLLEADRAADYILSRFFPQLRAL
;
A
#
# COMPACT_ATOMS: atom_id res chain seq x y z
N LEU A 1 5.85 -11.79 9.32
CA LEU A 1 5.71 -12.90 10.26
C LEU A 1 6.78 -13.97 10.03
N ILE A 2 6.85 -14.54 8.84
CA ILE A 2 7.75 -15.68 8.55
C ILE A 2 9.22 -15.30 8.73
N SER A 3 9.64 -14.12 8.23
CA SER A 3 11.00 -13.63 8.43
C SER A 3 11.38 -13.36 9.89
N LYS A 4 10.39 -13.19 10.77
CA LYS A 4 10.60 -12.93 12.21
C LYS A 4 10.48 -14.19 13.08
N ALA A 5 9.72 -15.19 12.64
CA ALA A 5 9.39 -16.36 13.47
C ALA A 5 10.00 -17.68 12.95
N GLY A 6 10.57 -17.65 11.76
CA GLY A 6 10.91 -18.88 11.04
C GLY A 6 9.66 -19.72 10.75
N GLY A 7 9.43 -20.14 9.54
CA GLY A 7 8.23 -20.88 9.20
C GLY A 7 8.00 -21.00 7.71
N THR A 8 6.91 -21.63 7.33
CA THR A 8 6.51 -21.78 5.94
C THR A 8 5.19 -21.08 5.68
N VAL A 9 4.98 -20.62 4.45
CA VAL A 9 3.72 -20.07 3.98
C VAL A 9 3.22 -20.82 2.77
N GLU A 10 1.94 -21.12 2.79
CA GLU A 10 1.22 -21.62 1.63
C GLU A 10 0.17 -20.62 1.19
N THR A 11 0.11 -20.34 -0.10
CA THR A 11 -0.85 -19.39 -0.68
C THR A 11 -1.98 -20.13 -1.37
N VAL A 12 -3.20 -19.94 -0.89
CA VAL A 12 -4.41 -20.51 -1.47
C VAL A 12 -5.10 -19.46 -2.34
N ASN A 13 -5.01 -19.62 -3.66
CA ASN A 13 -5.71 -18.72 -4.59
C ASN A 13 -7.19 -19.14 -4.72
N LEU A 14 -8.09 -18.20 -4.40
CA LEU A 14 -9.54 -18.39 -4.43
C LEU A 14 -10.23 -17.66 -5.59
N GLN A 15 -9.49 -17.05 -6.50
CA GLN A 15 -10.06 -16.34 -7.64
C GLN A 15 -10.83 -17.28 -8.57
N GLY A 16 -11.91 -16.78 -9.18
CA GLY A 16 -12.74 -17.52 -10.14
C GLY A 16 -13.60 -18.64 -9.54
N LEU A 17 -13.49 -18.92 -8.23
CA LEU A 17 -14.28 -19.96 -7.58
C LEU A 17 -15.60 -19.40 -7.04
N SER A 18 -16.67 -20.23 -7.12
CA SER A 18 -17.91 -19.98 -6.38
C SER A 18 -17.66 -20.02 -4.86
N LEU A 19 -18.59 -19.51 -4.06
CA LEU A 19 -18.47 -19.53 -2.61
C LEU A 19 -18.24 -20.94 -2.06
N LEU A 20 -19.02 -21.91 -2.49
CA LEU A 20 -18.85 -23.32 -2.09
C LEU A 20 -17.50 -23.87 -2.55
N GLY A 21 -17.05 -23.52 -3.76
CA GLY A 21 -15.75 -23.89 -4.28
C GLY A 21 -14.59 -23.33 -3.43
N LYS A 22 -14.71 -22.08 -2.97
CA LYS A 22 -13.74 -21.45 -2.07
C LYS A 22 -13.67 -22.16 -0.72
N ILE A 23 -14.83 -22.43 -0.10
CA ILE A 23 -14.90 -23.15 1.17
C ILE A 23 -14.29 -24.54 1.02
N ARG A 24 -14.73 -25.31 0.00
CA ARG A 24 -14.21 -26.63 -0.26
C ARG A 24 -12.69 -26.62 -0.45
N LYS A 25 -12.16 -25.70 -1.24
CA LYS A 25 -10.71 -25.60 -1.49
C LYS A 25 -9.91 -25.34 -0.22
N VAL A 26 -10.42 -24.54 0.70
CA VAL A 26 -9.72 -24.22 1.96
C VAL A 26 -9.90 -25.34 3.01
N VAL A 27 -11.07 -25.98 3.05
CA VAL A 27 -11.42 -26.95 4.10
C VAL A 27 -11.05 -28.39 3.72
N SER A 28 -11.19 -28.76 2.45
CA SER A 28 -11.00 -30.14 1.97
C SER A 28 -9.68 -30.31 1.20
N GLY A 29 -8.81 -29.32 1.16
CA GLY A 29 -7.47 -29.45 0.62
C GLY A 29 -6.68 -30.39 1.52
N SER A 30 -6.71 -31.68 1.21
CA SER A 30 -6.15 -32.78 2.01
C SER A 30 -4.64 -32.71 2.20
N ASP A 31 -3.96 -31.82 1.47
CA ASP A 31 -2.49 -31.70 1.47
C ASP A 31 -1.99 -30.51 2.31
N ILE A 32 -2.90 -29.67 2.83
CA ILE A 32 -2.50 -28.56 3.68
C ILE A 32 -2.30 -29.08 5.11
N PRO A 33 -1.06 -29.08 5.65
CA PRO A 33 -0.84 -29.39 7.06
C PRO A 33 -1.69 -28.44 7.91
N ARG A 34 -2.10 -28.88 9.10
CA ARG A 34 -2.85 -28.01 10.01
C ARG A 34 -2.05 -26.71 10.25
N PRO A 35 -2.51 -25.55 9.73
CA PRO A 35 -1.77 -24.31 9.87
C PRO A 35 -1.91 -23.75 11.28
N ASP A 36 -0.91 -23.04 11.75
CA ASP A 36 -0.98 -22.30 13.01
C ASP A 36 -1.86 -21.06 12.89
N LEU A 37 -1.97 -20.50 11.67
CA LEU A 37 -2.61 -19.24 11.41
C LEU A 37 -3.09 -19.13 9.97
N PHE A 38 -4.32 -18.63 9.77
CA PHE A 38 -4.80 -18.14 8.48
C PHE A 38 -4.75 -16.62 8.41
N ILE A 39 -4.24 -16.08 7.32
CA ILE A 39 -4.29 -14.64 7.00
C ILE A 39 -5.02 -14.48 5.68
N SER A 40 -5.95 -13.54 5.59
CA SER A 40 -6.61 -13.24 4.34
C SER A 40 -6.89 -11.74 4.16
N ALA A 41 -7.11 -11.34 2.90
CA ALA A 41 -7.55 -10.01 2.51
C ALA A 41 -8.63 -10.12 1.42
N GLY A 42 -9.55 -9.17 1.40
CA GLY A 42 -10.64 -9.10 0.42
C GLY A 42 -11.97 -9.69 0.89
N HIS A 43 -13.07 -9.04 0.51
CA HIS A 43 -14.43 -9.39 0.97
C HIS A 43 -14.81 -10.83 0.63
N ALA A 44 -14.34 -11.34 -0.50
CA ALA A 44 -14.67 -12.70 -0.95
C ALA A 44 -14.03 -13.82 -0.10
N THR A 45 -13.14 -13.48 0.82
CA THR A 45 -12.43 -14.44 1.67
C THR A 45 -13.02 -14.57 3.07
N HIS A 46 -13.97 -13.71 3.48
CA HIS A 46 -14.49 -13.68 4.85
C HIS A 46 -15.11 -15.04 5.27
N ILE A 47 -16.06 -15.54 4.51
CA ILE A 47 -16.73 -16.82 4.83
C ILE A 47 -15.75 -18.00 4.72
N PRO A 48 -14.96 -18.17 3.65
CA PRO A 48 -13.92 -19.19 3.60
C PRO A 48 -12.96 -19.16 4.79
N LEU A 49 -12.52 -17.98 5.23
CA LEU A 49 -11.64 -17.82 6.38
C LEU A 49 -12.30 -18.27 7.68
N ILE A 50 -13.58 -17.93 7.91
CA ILE A 50 -14.35 -18.37 9.08
C ILE A 50 -14.51 -19.89 9.07
N CYS A 51 -14.85 -20.48 7.91
CA CYS A 51 -14.96 -21.93 7.76
C CYS A 51 -13.63 -22.63 8.06
N ALA A 52 -12.52 -22.11 7.52
CA ALA A 52 -11.19 -22.64 7.77
C ALA A 52 -10.82 -22.58 9.27
N ARG A 53 -11.05 -21.43 9.90
CA ARG A 53 -10.85 -21.25 11.35
C ARG A 53 -11.55 -22.32 12.17
N HIS A 54 -12.82 -22.60 11.89
CA HIS A 54 -13.61 -23.60 12.61
C HIS A 54 -13.15 -25.02 12.32
N HIS A 55 -12.88 -25.34 11.05
CA HIS A 55 -12.47 -26.68 10.63
C HIS A 55 -11.12 -27.07 11.23
N PHE A 56 -10.11 -26.22 11.11
CA PHE A 56 -8.76 -26.50 11.58
C PHE A 56 -8.53 -26.15 13.05
N LYS A 57 -9.51 -25.50 13.70
CA LYS A 57 -9.42 -24.99 15.09
C LYS A 57 -8.17 -24.12 15.28
N THR A 58 -7.93 -23.21 14.35
CA THR A 58 -6.77 -22.33 14.30
C THR A 58 -7.16 -20.86 14.29
N ARG A 59 -6.20 -19.94 14.30
CA ARG A 59 -6.43 -18.50 14.31
C ARG A 59 -6.73 -17.96 12.92
N ALA A 60 -7.62 -16.97 12.86
CA ALA A 60 -8.02 -16.28 11.61
C ALA A 60 -7.77 -14.79 11.73
N ILE A 61 -6.89 -14.27 10.89
CA ILE A 61 -6.58 -12.84 10.80
C ILE A 61 -7.07 -12.28 9.48
N LEU A 62 -7.80 -11.17 9.53
CA LEU A 62 -8.30 -10.48 8.36
C LEU A 62 -7.60 -9.12 8.18
N CYS A 63 -7.00 -8.90 7.01
CA CYS A 63 -6.29 -7.65 6.67
C CYS A 63 -7.21 -6.65 5.94
N MET A 64 -8.28 -6.20 6.59
CA MET A 64 -9.19 -5.13 6.16
C MET A 64 -10.34 -4.95 7.15
N LYS A 65 -11.15 -3.89 6.95
CA LYS A 65 -12.45 -3.79 7.63
C LYS A 65 -13.41 -4.83 7.06
N PRO A 66 -13.92 -5.77 7.89
CA PRO A 66 -14.87 -6.77 7.43
C PRO A 66 -16.27 -6.18 7.17
N THR A 67 -17.04 -6.86 6.33
CA THR A 67 -18.50 -6.63 6.19
C THR A 67 -19.32 -7.39 7.23
N LEU A 68 -18.68 -8.37 7.90
CA LEU A 68 -19.23 -9.14 9.01
C LEU A 68 -18.70 -8.57 10.34
N PRO A 69 -19.36 -8.84 11.47
CA PRO A 69 -18.83 -8.45 12.80
C PRO A 69 -17.40 -8.93 13.02
N CYS A 70 -16.54 -8.07 13.56
CA CYS A 70 -15.12 -8.41 13.82
C CYS A 70 -14.98 -9.63 14.76
N SER A 71 -15.96 -9.91 15.60
CA SER A 71 -15.98 -11.07 16.51
C SER A 71 -15.90 -12.45 15.83
N PHE A 72 -16.16 -12.52 14.52
CA PHE A 72 -15.95 -13.75 13.75
C PHE A 72 -14.48 -14.08 13.47
N PHE A 73 -13.60 -13.12 13.69
CA PHE A 73 -12.15 -13.24 13.45
C PHE A 73 -11.38 -13.11 14.76
N ASP A 74 -10.21 -13.72 14.86
CA ASP A 74 -9.37 -13.58 16.04
C ASP A 74 -8.65 -12.22 16.06
N LEU A 75 -8.40 -11.64 14.89
CA LEU A 75 -7.84 -10.31 14.73
C LEU A 75 -8.24 -9.71 13.37
N CYS A 76 -8.57 -8.42 13.36
CA CYS A 76 -8.78 -7.62 12.15
C CYS A 76 -7.73 -6.51 12.11
N LEU A 77 -6.89 -6.50 11.09
CA LEU A 77 -5.94 -5.41 10.81
C LEU A 77 -6.66 -4.39 9.95
N ILE A 78 -7.06 -3.27 10.54
CA ILE A 78 -7.96 -2.32 9.87
C ILE A 78 -7.27 -0.96 9.74
N PRO A 79 -7.17 -0.38 8.51
CA PRO A 79 -6.67 0.98 8.32
C PRO A 79 -7.45 2.01 9.14
N ARG A 80 -6.75 2.94 9.79
CA ARG A 80 -7.37 3.97 10.66
C ARG A 80 -8.47 4.77 9.97
N HIS A 81 -8.33 5.04 8.68
CA HIS A 81 -9.34 5.74 7.90
C HIS A 81 -10.67 4.97 7.73
N ASP A 82 -10.67 3.66 8.01
CA ASP A 82 -11.87 2.81 8.00
C ASP A 82 -12.47 2.60 9.39
N LEU A 83 -11.84 3.13 10.43
CA LEU A 83 -12.28 3.04 11.82
C LEU A 83 -13.01 4.32 12.25
N ASP A 84 -13.76 4.23 13.34
CA ASP A 84 -14.43 5.37 13.93
C ASP A 84 -13.41 6.25 14.67
N SER A 85 -13.43 7.55 14.39
CA SER A 85 -12.52 8.52 14.98
C SER A 85 -12.72 8.60 16.50
N GLY A 86 -11.62 8.59 17.26
CA GLY A 86 -11.64 8.78 18.69
C GLY A 86 -12.01 7.54 19.53
N ARG A 87 -12.29 6.40 18.89
CA ARG A 87 -12.53 5.14 19.61
C ARG A 87 -11.21 4.46 19.97
N ASP A 88 -11.13 3.98 21.22
CA ASP A 88 -10.04 3.11 21.65
C ASP A 88 -10.30 1.66 21.20
N TYR A 89 -9.27 1.02 20.65
CA TYR A 89 -9.30 -0.35 20.17
C TYR A 89 -8.33 -1.28 20.93
N THR A 90 -7.74 -0.82 22.03
CA THR A 90 -6.67 -1.52 22.77
C THR A 90 -7.10 -2.91 23.23
N ASP A 91 -8.29 -3.06 23.79
CA ASP A 91 -8.80 -4.33 24.32
C ASP A 91 -9.74 -5.06 23.36
N THR A 92 -9.61 -4.77 22.07
CA THR A 92 -10.45 -5.38 21.05
C THR A 92 -9.66 -6.41 20.22
N ASN A 93 -10.37 -7.09 19.31
CA ASN A 93 -9.75 -7.88 18.25
C ASN A 93 -9.49 -7.07 16.98
N ILE A 94 -9.34 -5.75 17.11
CA ILE A 94 -9.00 -4.82 16.03
C ILE A 94 -7.62 -4.24 16.30
N PHE A 95 -6.75 -4.32 15.31
CA PHE A 95 -5.46 -3.65 15.31
C PHE A 95 -5.48 -2.54 14.25
N PRO A 96 -5.48 -1.26 14.66
CA PRO A 96 -5.45 -0.14 13.74
C PRO A 96 -4.11 -0.05 13.00
N THR A 97 -4.16 -0.04 11.66
CA THR A 97 -2.98 0.22 10.82
C THR A 97 -3.01 1.65 10.28
N GLN A 98 -1.86 2.27 10.09
CA GLN A 98 -1.77 3.64 9.56
C GLN A 98 -2.07 3.70 8.05
N GLY A 99 -2.21 2.55 7.41
CA GLY A 99 -2.58 2.42 6.01
C GLY A 99 -2.60 0.98 5.56
N ALA A 100 -2.49 0.77 4.26
CA ALA A 100 -2.41 -0.56 3.68
C ALA A 100 -1.11 -1.26 4.10
N LEU A 101 -1.20 -2.54 4.38
CA LEU A 101 -0.02 -3.37 4.63
C LEU A 101 0.73 -3.60 3.32
N HIS A 102 2.04 -3.42 3.36
CA HIS A 102 2.93 -3.65 2.22
C HIS A 102 4.25 -4.27 2.71
N PRO A 103 4.96 -5.03 1.86
CA PRO A 103 6.21 -5.67 2.24
C PRO A 103 7.44 -4.76 2.12
N MET A 104 7.26 -3.52 1.63
CA MET A 104 8.36 -2.59 1.39
C MET A 104 9.10 -2.26 2.70
N ARG A 105 10.43 -2.27 2.63
CA ARG A 105 11.34 -1.86 3.70
C ARG A 105 12.49 -1.03 3.12
N PRO A 106 13.10 -0.14 3.90
CA PRO A 106 14.30 0.53 3.47
C PRO A 106 15.42 -0.47 3.18
N ASP A 107 16.14 -0.22 2.11
CA ASP A 107 17.38 -0.92 1.83
C ASP A 107 18.54 0.10 1.95
N THR A 108 19.37 -0.07 2.95
CA THR A 108 20.52 0.79 3.20
C THR A 108 21.79 0.30 2.51
N SER A 109 21.74 -0.85 1.86
CA SER A 109 22.88 -1.44 1.15
C SER A 109 23.04 -0.90 -0.28
N VAL A 110 22.02 -0.20 -0.80
CA VAL A 110 22.00 0.34 -2.17
C VAL A 110 22.11 1.87 -2.18
N PRO A 111 22.75 2.44 -3.21
CA PRO A 111 22.77 3.90 -3.40
C PRO A 111 21.38 4.48 -3.53
N LYS A 112 21.19 5.71 -3.07
CA LYS A 112 19.95 6.48 -3.19
C LYS A 112 20.21 7.66 -4.15
N ASP A 113 20.08 7.43 -5.42
CA ASP A 113 20.51 8.35 -6.48
C ASP A 113 19.39 8.74 -7.45
N THR A 114 18.26 8.08 -7.40
CA THR A 114 17.17 8.25 -8.36
C THR A 114 15.92 8.83 -7.70
N THR A 115 15.25 9.76 -8.34
CA THR A 115 13.89 10.15 -7.98
C THR A 115 12.89 9.30 -8.76
N LEU A 116 12.05 8.55 -8.05
CA LEU A 116 11.04 7.69 -8.66
C LEU A 116 9.68 8.40 -8.70
N ILE A 117 9.03 8.40 -9.88
CA ILE A 117 7.71 8.98 -10.08
C ILE A 117 6.72 7.86 -10.43
N LEU A 118 5.65 7.73 -9.66
CA LEU A 118 4.61 6.71 -9.80
C LEU A 118 3.28 7.36 -10.18
N ILE A 119 2.82 7.11 -11.40
CA ILE A 119 1.58 7.71 -11.91
C ILE A 119 0.46 6.68 -11.96
N GLY A 120 -0.68 7.03 -11.35
CA GLY A 120 -1.93 6.28 -11.43
C GLY A 120 -2.73 6.61 -12.69
N GLY A 121 -3.96 7.03 -12.49
CA GLY A 121 -4.90 7.40 -13.55
C GLY A 121 -6.31 7.64 -13.01
N PRO A 122 -7.30 7.87 -13.88
CA PRO A 122 -8.66 8.15 -13.45
C PRO A 122 -9.22 7.03 -12.57
N SER A 123 -10.08 7.41 -11.64
CA SER A 123 -10.71 6.47 -10.70
C SER A 123 -12.14 6.90 -10.38
N LYS A 124 -12.80 6.21 -9.44
CA LYS A 124 -14.12 6.61 -8.97
C LYS A 124 -14.13 7.98 -8.26
N ASP A 125 -13.01 8.37 -7.64
CA ASP A 125 -12.90 9.58 -6.83
C ASP A 125 -12.13 10.71 -7.54
N PHE A 126 -11.37 10.37 -8.60
CA PHE A 126 -10.49 11.29 -9.30
C PHE A 126 -10.75 11.28 -10.81
N ASP A 127 -10.77 12.44 -11.40
CA ASP A 127 -10.68 12.64 -12.83
C ASP A 127 -9.22 12.71 -13.25
N TRP A 128 -8.95 12.87 -14.56
CA TRP A 128 -7.61 12.95 -15.07
C TRP A 128 -7.46 14.19 -15.96
N ASP A 129 -6.37 14.90 -15.79
CA ASP A 129 -6.02 16.09 -16.54
C ASP A 129 -4.55 15.98 -17.01
N ASP A 130 -4.36 15.70 -18.28
CA ASP A 130 -3.05 15.52 -18.89
C ASP A 130 -2.19 16.79 -18.75
N GLU A 131 -2.76 17.97 -19.02
CA GLU A 131 -2.02 19.23 -18.99
C GLU A 131 -1.54 19.55 -17.57
N SER A 132 -2.42 19.43 -16.60
CA SER A 132 -2.07 19.62 -15.19
C SER A 132 -0.96 18.67 -14.74
N MET A 133 -1.03 17.40 -15.14
CA MET A 133 -0.02 16.40 -14.77
C MET A 133 1.32 16.70 -15.47
N LEU A 134 1.33 17.00 -16.75
CA LEU A 134 2.55 17.35 -17.48
C LEU A 134 3.25 18.58 -16.90
N ASN A 135 2.47 19.61 -16.52
CA ASN A 135 3.02 20.80 -15.87
C ASN A 135 3.68 20.50 -14.51
N GLN A 136 3.09 19.58 -13.73
CA GLN A 136 3.70 19.14 -12.47
C GLN A 136 5.00 18.37 -12.71
N LEU A 137 5.01 17.45 -13.67
CA LEU A 137 6.20 16.67 -14.05
C LEU A 137 7.34 17.56 -14.56
N ALA A 138 7.03 18.51 -15.43
CA ALA A 138 8.02 19.48 -15.91
C ALA A 138 8.62 20.32 -14.78
N SER A 139 7.78 20.76 -13.83
CA SER A 139 8.26 21.49 -12.67
C SER A 139 9.16 20.65 -11.78
N ILE A 140 8.82 19.36 -11.58
CA ILE A 140 9.66 18.43 -10.80
C ILE A 140 10.99 18.21 -11.51
N SER A 141 10.99 17.99 -12.81
CA SER A 141 12.21 17.79 -13.60
C SER A 141 13.18 18.96 -13.49
N ILE A 142 12.67 20.19 -13.53
CA ILE A 142 13.50 21.40 -13.42
C ILE A 142 14.12 21.59 -12.02
N HIS A 143 13.40 21.19 -10.96
CA HIS A 143 13.80 21.50 -9.59
C HIS A 143 14.34 20.31 -8.80
N THR A 144 14.44 19.13 -9.42
CA THR A 144 14.95 17.92 -8.77
C THR A 144 16.23 17.49 -9.46
N PRO A 145 17.39 17.53 -8.80
CA PRO A 145 18.65 17.08 -9.37
C PRO A 145 18.72 15.55 -9.47
N GLY A 146 19.50 15.05 -10.41
CA GLY A 146 19.76 13.62 -10.59
C GLY A 146 18.80 12.93 -11.54
N ASP A 147 18.83 11.62 -11.55
CA ASP A 147 18.06 10.81 -12.46
C ASP A 147 16.58 10.73 -12.04
N LEU A 148 15.71 10.92 -12.99
CA LEU A 148 14.27 10.89 -12.82
C LEU A 148 13.70 9.72 -13.61
N VAL A 149 13.12 8.75 -12.91
CA VAL A 149 12.49 7.56 -13.49
C VAL A 149 11.00 7.58 -13.20
N LEU A 150 10.19 7.44 -14.23
CA LEU A 150 8.73 7.45 -14.10
C LEU A 150 8.15 6.13 -14.61
N THR A 151 7.21 5.57 -13.86
CA THR A 151 6.35 4.50 -14.38
C THR A 151 4.88 4.88 -14.31
N THR A 152 4.14 4.37 -15.28
CA THR A 152 2.68 4.50 -15.37
C THR A 152 1.98 3.37 -14.63
N SER A 153 0.66 3.35 -14.65
CA SER A 153 -0.18 2.28 -14.15
C SER A 153 -1.16 1.81 -15.23
N ARG A 154 -1.78 0.66 -15.02
CA ARG A 154 -2.85 0.15 -15.90
C ARG A 154 -4.07 1.07 -16.04
N ARG A 155 -4.17 2.10 -15.22
CA ARG A 155 -5.23 3.13 -15.25
C ARG A 155 -4.80 4.42 -15.94
N THR A 156 -3.51 4.56 -16.20
CA THR A 156 -2.99 5.73 -16.91
C THR A 156 -3.59 5.76 -18.32
N PRO A 157 -4.08 6.91 -18.80
CA PRO A 157 -4.68 7.01 -20.13
C PRO A 157 -3.70 6.58 -21.24
N ASP A 158 -4.25 5.92 -22.26
CA ASP A 158 -3.48 5.50 -23.43
C ASP A 158 -2.78 6.69 -24.09
N GLY A 159 -1.54 6.49 -24.52
CA GLY A 159 -0.71 7.52 -25.14
C GLY A 159 -0.13 8.57 -24.18
N PHE A 160 -0.47 8.54 -22.87
CA PHE A 160 0.05 9.54 -21.93
C PHE A 160 1.56 9.40 -21.72
N ALA A 161 2.12 8.18 -21.75
CA ALA A 161 3.56 7.95 -21.67
C ALA A 161 4.32 8.69 -22.80
N GLU A 162 3.79 8.68 -24.04
CA GLU A 162 4.38 9.40 -25.16
C GLU A 162 4.28 10.92 -25.01
N LYS A 163 3.16 11.41 -24.44
CA LYS A 163 3.02 12.83 -24.12
C LYS A 163 4.07 13.27 -23.09
N ILE A 164 4.36 12.45 -22.09
CA ILE A 164 5.43 12.74 -21.11
C ILE A 164 6.78 12.77 -21.80
N ARG A 165 7.13 11.77 -22.61
CA ARG A 165 8.42 11.72 -23.33
C ARG A 165 8.63 12.94 -24.22
N THR A 166 7.56 13.46 -24.83
CA THR A 166 7.61 14.66 -25.66
C THR A 166 7.72 15.94 -24.84
N ALA A 167 6.96 16.05 -23.75
CA ALA A 167 6.87 17.29 -22.96
C ALA A 167 8.01 17.44 -21.94
N VAL A 168 8.56 16.32 -21.44
CA VAL A 168 9.60 16.29 -20.39
C VAL A 168 10.65 15.23 -20.76
N PRO A 169 11.48 15.50 -21.77
CA PRO A 169 12.42 14.51 -22.32
C PRO A 169 13.51 14.06 -21.33
N GLU A 170 13.70 14.79 -20.23
CA GLU A 170 14.64 14.45 -19.16
C GLU A 170 14.16 13.26 -18.31
N LEU A 171 12.86 12.91 -18.39
CA LEU A 171 12.31 11.79 -17.64
C LEU A 171 12.55 10.46 -18.38
N THR A 172 13.13 9.51 -17.69
CA THR A 172 13.14 8.11 -18.14
C THR A 172 11.77 7.49 -17.88
N VAL A 173 10.96 7.35 -18.93
CA VAL A 173 9.59 6.83 -18.84
C VAL A 173 9.56 5.34 -19.15
N VAL A 174 9.17 4.54 -18.17
CA VAL A 174 8.99 3.08 -18.26
C VAL A 174 7.50 2.76 -18.10
N PRO A 175 6.75 2.50 -19.18
CA PRO A 175 5.35 2.12 -19.10
C PRO A 175 5.13 0.86 -18.26
N VAL A 176 3.95 0.74 -17.65
CA VAL A 176 3.64 -0.39 -16.76
C VAL A 176 3.77 -1.75 -17.46
N GLU A 177 3.53 -1.82 -18.77
CA GLU A 177 3.65 -3.00 -19.61
C GLU A 177 5.10 -3.50 -19.71
N GLU A 178 6.06 -2.60 -19.56
CA GLU A 178 7.50 -2.90 -19.57
C GLU A 178 8.02 -3.27 -18.18
N THR A 179 7.22 -3.09 -17.12
CA THR A 179 7.63 -3.41 -15.76
C THR A 179 7.41 -4.90 -15.45
N ARG A 180 8.41 -5.52 -14.81
CA ARG A 180 8.32 -6.89 -14.31
C ARG A 180 7.84 -6.90 -12.84
N PRO A 181 7.31 -8.02 -12.33
CA PRO A 181 6.98 -8.14 -10.91
C PRO A 181 8.14 -7.70 -10.01
N GLY A 182 7.82 -6.87 -8.99
CA GLY A 182 8.80 -6.29 -8.08
C GLY A 182 9.60 -5.10 -8.65
N TRP A 183 9.28 -4.60 -9.86
CA TRP A 183 9.96 -3.44 -10.45
C TRP A 183 9.87 -2.21 -9.54
N VAL A 184 8.67 -1.85 -9.09
CA VAL A 184 8.44 -0.68 -8.20
C VAL A 184 9.23 -0.83 -6.90
N ALA A 185 9.19 -2.00 -6.26
CA ALA A 185 9.90 -2.23 -5.01
C ALA A 185 11.43 -2.07 -5.17
N ARG A 186 11.99 -2.57 -6.26
CA ARG A 186 13.43 -2.40 -6.56
C ARG A 186 13.80 -0.94 -6.77
N HIS A 187 12.99 -0.18 -7.51
CA HIS A 187 13.27 1.24 -7.76
C HIS A 187 13.04 2.10 -6.52
N LEU A 188 12.05 1.79 -5.70
CA LEU A 188 11.89 2.42 -4.39
C LEU A 188 13.08 2.15 -3.46
N ALA A 189 13.72 0.98 -3.57
CA ALA A 189 14.94 0.69 -2.82
C ALA A 189 16.09 1.64 -3.17
N HIS A 190 16.20 2.10 -4.40
CA HIS A 190 17.19 3.08 -4.88
C HIS A 190 16.71 4.54 -4.80
N ALA A 191 15.45 4.78 -4.44
CA ALA A 191 14.90 6.12 -4.47
C ALA A 191 15.49 7.04 -3.39
N SER A 192 16.07 8.17 -3.81
CA SER A 192 16.40 9.30 -2.95
C SER A 192 15.16 10.13 -2.59
N ALA A 193 14.15 10.10 -3.47
CA ALA A 193 12.82 10.68 -3.28
C ALA A 193 11.80 9.92 -4.14
N ALA A 194 10.53 9.96 -3.76
CA ALA A 194 9.44 9.39 -4.55
C ALA A 194 8.31 10.40 -4.74
N TRP A 195 7.76 10.48 -5.96
CA TRP A 195 6.54 11.21 -6.24
C TRP A 195 5.42 10.24 -6.60
N VAL A 196 4.25 10.42 -6.04
CA VAL A 196 3.11 9.52 -6.29
C VAL A 196 1.86 10.33 -6.58
N SER A 197 1.11 9.98 -7.62
CA SER A 197 -0.16 10.64 -7.91
C SER A 197 -1.22 10.31 -6.84
N GLN A 198 -1.98 11.31 -6.44
CA GLN A 198 -2.92 11.30 -5.33
C GLN A 198 -3.99 10.20 -5.41
N ASP A 199 -4.32 9.72 -6.60
CA ASP A 199 -5.27 8.64 -6.85
C ASP A 199 -4.77 7.24 -6.48
N SER A 200 -3.45 7.11 -6.23
CA SER A 200 -2.75 5.82 -6.06
C SER A 200 -2.25 5.61 -4.64
N VAL A 201 -3.17 5.60 -3.69
CA VAL A 201 -2.88 5.58 -2.24
C VAL A 201 -2.06 4.37 -1.80
N SER A 202 -2.23 3.20 -2.41
CA SER A 202 -1.38 2.04 -2.11
C SER A 202 0.08 2.29 -2.43
N MET A 203 0.36 2.96 -3.57
CA MET A 203 1.74 3.33 -3.94
C MET A 203 2.34 4.36 -2.98
N VAL A 204 1.51 5.26 -2.41
CA VAL A 204 1.97 6.21 -1.36
C VAL A 204 2.48 5.45 -0.14
N TYR A 205 1.72 4.45 0.34
CA TYR A 205 2.15 3.66 1.48
C TYR A 205 3.40 2.82 1.18
N GLU A 206 3.50 2.24 -0.02
CA GLU A 206 4.71 1.54 -0.45
C GLU A 206 5.92 2.49 -0.49
N ALA A 207 5.75 3.69 -1.03
CA ALA A 207 6.81 4.69 -1.07
C ALA A 207 7.25 5.10 0.35
N LEU A 208 6.33 5.33 1.28
CA LEU A 208 6.63 5.62 2.68
C LEU A 208 7.40 4.48 3.37
N GLY A 209 7.11 3.23 2.99
CA GLY A 209 7.83 2.06 3.49
C GLY A 209 9.29 1.99 3.05
N SER A 210 9.67 2.63 1.95
CA SER A 210 11.06 2.72 1.49
C SER A 210 11.93 3.66 2.33
N GLY A 211 11.29 4.52 3.12
CA GLY A 211 11.97 5.58 3.90
C GLY A 211 12.39 6.79 3.08
N ALA A 212 12.12 6.83 1.78
CA ALA A 212 12.37 8.00 0.95
C ALA A 212 11.37 9.13 1.27
N PRO A 213 11.75 10.41 1.14
CA PRO A 213 10.82 11.53 1.11
C PRO A 213 9.77 11.34 0.02
N VAL A 214 8.49 11.57 0.36
CA VAL A 214 7.38 11.32 -0.58
C VAL A 214 6.64 12.60 -0.90
N GLY A 215 6.59 12.94 -2.19
CA GLY A 215 5.77 14.01 -2.76
C GLY A 215 4.45 13.45 -3.33
N ILE A 216 3.38 14.22 -3.21
CA ILE A 216 2.07 13.89 -3.76
C ILE A 216 1.76 14.78 -4.95
N LEU A 217 1.63 14.18 -6.14
CA LEU A 217 1.13 14.84 -7.35
C LEU A 217 -0.37 15.05 -7.24
N SER A 218 -0.80 16.27 -7.48
CA SER A 218 -2.22 16.63 -7.43
C SER A 218 -2.98 16.06 -8.62
N VAL A 219 -4.12 15.44 -8.36
CA VAL A 219 -5.05 14.92 -9.37
C VAL A 219 -6.42 15.55 -9.13
N PRO A 220 -7.11 16.04 -10.19
CA PRO A 220 -8.43 16.65 -10.02
C PRO A 220 -9.43 15.69 -9.39
N ARG A 221 -10.20 16.17 -8.43
CA ARG A 221 -11.29 15.39 -7.85
C ARG A 221 -12.46 15.34 -8.81
N ARG A 222 -13.07 14.16 -8.91
CA ARG A 222 -14.30 14.00 -9.69
C ARG A 222 -15.42 14.84 -9.08
N HIS A 223 -16.10 15.63 -9.92
CA HIS A 223 -17.21 16.46 -9.48
C HIS A 223 -18.32 15.62 -8.85
N GLY A 224 -18.83 16.06 -7.68
CA GLY A 224 -19.85 15.33 -6.93
C GLY A 224 -19.36 14.12 -6.12
N SER A 225 -18.06 13.74 -6.19
CA SER A 225 -17.52 12.71 -5.31
C SER A 225 -17.55 13.17 -3.86
N ARG A 226 -18.14 12.36 -2.97
CA ARG A 226 -18.02 12.60 -1.52
C ARG A 226 -16.55 12.44 -1.12
N LYS A 227 -16.14 13.18 -0.08
CA LYS A 227 -14.80 13.00 0.50
C LYS A 227 -14.63 11.53 0.89
N SER A 228 -13.82 10.80 0.15
CA SER A 228 -13.60 9.39 0.45
C SER A 228 -12.72 9.26 1.69
N ARG A 229 -12.86 8.16 2.42
CA ARG A 229 -12.00 7.83 3.58
C ARG A 229 -10.52 7.77 3.19
N ILE A 230 -10.27 7.38 1.96
CA ILE A 230 -8.92 7.33 1.36
C ILE A 230 -8.29 8.72 1.31
N LEU A 231 -9.05 9.74 0.86
CA LEU A 231 -8.59 11.13 0.86
C LEU A 231 -8.32 11.65 2.26
N SER A 232 -9.17 11.30 3.23
CA SER A 232 -8.91 11.64 4.63
C SER A 232 -7.62 11.03 5.16
N GLY A 233 -7.25 9.84 4.70
CA GLY A 233 -5.98 9.19 5.03
C GLY A 233 -4.78 9.99 4.50
N LEU A 234 -4.82 10.42 3.23
CA LEU A 234 -3.76 11.25 2.65
C LEU A 234 -3.60 12.60 3.34
N GLU A 235 -4.72 13.29 3.61
CA GLU A 235 -4.70 14.55 4.36
C GLU A 235 -4.10 14.38 5.77
N THR A 236 -4.31 13.22 6.38
CA THR A 236 -3.69 12.92 7.67
C THR A 236 -2.18 12.75 7.51
N LEU A 237 -1.71 12.03 6.49
CA LEU A 237 -0.28 11.89 6.20
C LEU A 237 0.39 13.24 5.91
N GLU A 238 -0.27 14.14 5.19
CA GLU A 238 0.21 15.51 4.96
C GLU A 238 0.31 16.32 6.27
N LYS A 239 -0.72 16.28 7.10
CA LYS A 239 -0.74 16.98 8.41
C LYS A 239 0.31 16.44 9.38
N GLU A 240 0.59 15.15 9.33
CA GLU A 240 1.63 14.49 10.13
C GLU A 240 3.03 14.70 9.55
N GLY A 241 3.15 15.41 8.41
CA GLY A 241 4.44 15.68 7.75
C GLY A 241 5.09 14.45 7.14
N MET A 242 4.33 13.37 6.93
CA MET A 242 4.84 12.13 6.33
C MET A 242 4.99 12.23 4.82
N VAL A 243 4.16 13.06 4.19
CA VAL A 243 4.21 13.36 2.75
C VAL A 243 4.13 14.85 2.51
N THR A 244 4.60 15.31 1.36
CA THR A 244 4.56 16.70 0.96
C THR A 244 3.67 16.87 -0.26
N GLY A 245 2.57 17.61 -0.17
CA GLY A 245 1.74 17.93 -1.33
C GLY A 245 2.49 18.79 -2.34
N TYR A 246 2.17 18.66 -3.64
CA TYR A 246 2.83 19.41 -4.71
C TYR A 246 2.80 20.93 -4.48
N SER A 247 1.67 21.47 -4.01
CA SER A 247 1.55 22.90 -3.71
C SER A 247 2.46 23.35 -2.56
N ASP A 248 2.63 22.52 -1.54
CA ASP A 248 3.45 22.84 -0.39
C ASP A 248 4.93 22.67 -0.70
N TRP A 249 5.29 21.68 -1.52
CA TRP A 249 6.64 21.54 -2.08
C TRP A 249 7.10 22.82 -2.80
N LYS A 250 6.24 23.44 -3.61
CA LYS A 250 6.55 24.73 -4.25
C LYS A 250 6.78 25.85 -3.24
N LYS A 251 5.94 25.92 -2.19
CA LYS A 251 6.08 26.94 -1.11
C LYS A 251 7.33 26.74 -0.27
N GLN A 252 7.80 25.48 -0.16
CA GLN A 252 8.98 25.08 0.63
C GLN A 252 10.28 25.11 -0.21
N ASN A 253 10.37 25.99 -1.20
CA ASN A 253 11.52 26.12 -2.09
C ASN A 253 11.91 24.78 -2.74
N PHE A 254 10.92 24.02 -3.23
CA PHE A 254 11.10 22.75 -3.92
C PHE A 254 11.81 21.66 -3.09
N ARG A 255 11.52 21.60 -1.80
CA ARG A 255 12.04 20.58 -0.90
C ARG A 255 10.94 19.62 -0.45
N LEU A 256 11.24 18.33 -0.50
CA LEU A 256 10.39 17.32 0.14
C LEU A 256 10.79 17.16 1.60
N THR A 257 9.78 16.99 2.46
CA THR A 257 10.02 16.66 3.87
C THR A 257 10.40 15.19 3.98
N ALA A 258 11.53 14.89 4.61
CA ALA A 258 11.91 13.52 4.91
C ALA A 258 11.02 12.97 6.04
N PRO A 259 10.46 11.75 5.91
CA PRO A 259 9.72 11.14 7.00
C PRO A 259 10.67 10.88 8.18
N GLY A 260 10.20 11.09 9.40
CA GLY A 260 11.00 10.83 10.62
C GLY A 260 11.38 9.35 10.77
N SER A 261 10.56 8.45 10.22
CA SER A 261 10.84 7.01 10.15
C SER A 261 10.06 6.37 9.00
N PRO A 262 10.55 5.26 8.44
CA PRO A 262 9.80 4.48 7.45
C PRO A 262 8.49 3.95 8.02
N LEU A 263 7.46 3.89 7.19
CA LEU A 263 6.15 3.34 7.58
C LEU A 263 6.17 1.80 7.43
N LEU A 264 6.47 1.09 8.50
CA LEU A 264 6.62 -0.37 8.51
C LEU A 264 5.41 -1.09 9.15
N GLU A 265 4.21 -0.81 8.64
CA GLU A 265 2.97 -1.32 9.20
C GLU A 265 2.85 -2.86 9.17
N ALA A 266 3.41 -3.51 8.14
CA ALA A 266 3.45 -4.97 8.10
C ALA A 266 4.33 -5.55 9.21
N ASP A 267 5.43 -4.88 9.57
CA ASP A 267 6.28 -5.29 10.68
C ASP A 267 5.61 -5.08 12.02
N ARG A 268 4.99 -3.90 12.22
CA ARG A 268 4.23 -3.59 13.44
C ARG A 268 3.07 -4.57 13.67
N ALA A 269 2.34 -4.90 12.60
CA ALA A 269 1.28 -5.90 12.66
C ALA A 269 1.83 -7.30 12.94
N ALA A 270 2.96 -7.67 12.34
CA ALA A 270 3.62 -8.96 12.59
C ALA A 270 4.06 -9.11 14.05
N ASP A 271 4.67 -8.07 14.62
CA ASP A 271 5.10 -8.06 16.03
C ASP A 271 3.91 -8.19 16.97
N TYR A 272 2.81 -7.50 16.67
CA TYR A 272 1.58 -7.61 17.44
C TYR A 272 0.98 -9.03 17.38
N ILE A 273 0.92 -9.63 16.18
CA ILE A 273 0.43 -11.00 15.99
C ILE A 273 1.29 -11.99 16.78
N LEU A 274 2.60 -11.89 16.67
CA LEU A 274 3.53 -12.77 17.38
C LEU A 274 3.40 -12.61 18.89
N SER A 275 3.36 -11.39 19.41
CA SER A 275 3.21 -11.14 20.84
C SER A 275 1.89 -11.66 21.40
N ARG A 276 0.81 -11.55 20.64
CA ARG A 276 -0.53 -11.91 21.09
C ARG A 276 -0.84 -13.41 21.00
N PHE A 277 -0.37 -14.06 19.95
CA PHE A 277 -0.75 -15.44 19.64
C PHE A 277 0.38 -16.45 19.74
N PHE A 278 1.63 -16.00 19.70
CA PHE A 278 2.82 -16.85 19.68
C PHE A 278 3.95 -16.28 20.55
N PRO A 279 3.67 -15.96 21.85
CA PRO A 279 4.67 -15.33 22.71
C PRO A 279 5.95 -16.17 22.87
N GLN A 280 5.85 -17.50 22.73
CA GLN A 280 6.97 -18.43 22.81
C GLN A 280 7.99 -18.26 21.66
N LEU A 281 7.59 -17.71 20.51
CA LEU A 281 8.49 -17.47 19.38
C LEU A 281 9.29 -16.16 19.48
N ARG A 282 9.03 -15.36 20.50
CA ARG A 282 9.77 -14.11 20.78
C ARG A 282 11.03 -14.33 21.63
N ALA A 283 11.14 -15.48 22.25
CA ALA A 283 12.23 -15.82 23.17
C ALA A 283 13.44 -16.48 22.46
N LEU A 284 13.39 -16.58 21.15
CA LEU A 284 14.47 -17.06 20.28
C LEU A 284 15.08 -15.89 19.50
#